data_d47ffe1074ecd3a766456364c23ec002
#
_entry.id   d47ffe1074ecd3a766456364c23ec002
#
_cell.length_a   1.000
_cell.length_b   1.000
_cell.length_c   1.000
_cell.angle_alpha   90.00
_cell.angle_beta   90.00
_cell.angle_gamma   90.00
#
_symmetry.space_group_name_H-M   'P 1'
#
loop_
_entity.id
_entity.type
_entity.pdbx_description
1 polymer ?
#
loop_
_entity_poly.entity_id
_entity_poly.type
_entity_poly.pdbx_seq_one_letter_code
_entity_poly.pdbx_strand_id
1 'polypeptide(L)'
;VLNPGSSWIENISSFGQNGTRQILLESSTIPQLGLQKRLSYLLSYPYGCLEQTVSAAFAQLYLDKWVQLNPQQEKQRIKHIQSAIQQINRFQLPSGGFSYWPGNYQFDEWISSYTGQFLIEAKMAGFLVPSMMLKKWEKFQIKLVKGISLNAVWASSEVTQMNQAYRLYTLALSGKPEKGAMNQMRELKSIYSPAANRLAGAYAVTGNKETGNRLLTGKNKKATSIGKTATYGSDIRDRAQMLETYIQLGNPQKSGELAALLSKEFSSGNWHSTHATACVLLALSKYLGEQKAGAPAAFKFQARETKGTWMEVQHTQPIGFTQIQDFVGKQKIRIQNTGKSKLFLQLIQSGKESLGEVKASASGIELSTHFFTAEGLELDPAEIPQGIDFQAEIRVKHTGENPYSYKDLGLTQVFPSGWEIINERMNDFSLNQNNDFDFMDLKDDQTSYFFSLAEGQAKKFTVKLNATFSGKYYFPAATVTDMYHVPIHAQTTGKWISVARAKTN
;
A
#
# COMPACT_ATOMS: atom_id res chain seq x y z
N VAL A 1 -5.51 13.74 -23.76
CA VAL A 1 -5.02 15.10 -23.47
C VAL A 1 -5.72 16.07 -24.40
N LEU A 2 -6.28 17.14 -23.86
CA LEU A 2 -6.99 18.19 -24.63
C LEU A 2 -6.22 19.52 -24.55
N ASN A 3 -5.91 20.11 -25.69
CA ASN A 3 -5.42 21.47 -25.75
C ASN A 3 -6.56 22.46 -25.41
N PRO A 4 -6.26 23.72 -25.01
CA PRO A 4 -7.26 24.76 -24.84
C PRO A 4 -8.21 24.84 -26.05
N GLY A 5 -9.52 24.92 -25.81
CA GLY A 5 -10.56 24.96 -26.84
C GLY A 5 -10.90 23.63 -27.52
N SER A 6 -10.08 22.58 -27.34
CA SER A 6 -10.31 21.26 -27.96
C SER A 6 -11.40 20.47 -27.22
N SER A 7 -12.04 19.54 -27.95
CA SER A 7 -13.07 18.64 -27.41
C SER A 7 -12.69 17.18 -27.59
N TRP A 8 -13.21 16.33 -26.71
CA TRP A 8 -13.14 14.87 -26.77
C TRP A 8 -14.55 14.30 -26.67
N ILE A 9 -14.80 13.29 -27.48
CA ILE A 9 -16.09 12.60 -27.55
C ILE A 9 -15.84 11.11 -27.54
N GLU A 10 -16.49 10.37 -26.66
CA GLU A 10 -16.36 8.93 -26.56
C GLU A 10 -17.69 8.26 -26.20
N ASN A 11 -17.87 7.03 -26.69
CA ASN A 11 -18.98 6.15 -26.28
C ASN A 11 -18.44 5.17 -25.26
N ILE A 12 -18.97 5.21 -24.05
CA ILE A 12 -18.61 4.30 -22.98
C ILE A 12 -19.72 3.29 -22.74
N SER A 13 -19.32 2.05 -22.43
CA SER A 13 -20.25 0.99 -22.01
C SER A 13 -20.25 0.86 -20.50
N SER A 14 -21.37 0.56 -19.90
CA SER A 14 -21.45 0.29 -18.46
C SER A 14 -20.64 -0.98 -18.12
N PHE A 15 -19.95 -0.96 -16.97
CA PHE A 15 -19.13 -2.07 -16.47
C PHE A 15 -19.60 -2.49 -15.07
N GLY A 16 -19.62 -3.80 -14.79
CA GLY A 16 -19.97 -4.36 -13.48
C GLY A 16 -21.48 -4.44 -13.21
N GLN A 17 -21.81 -4.98 -12.04
CA GLN A 17 -23.19 -5.16 -11.61
C GLN A 17 -23.91 -3.83 -11.34
N ASN A 18 -25.18 -3.76 -11.67
CA ASN A 18 -26.01 -2.59 -11.40
C ASN A 18 -26.06 -2.29 -9.89
N GLY A 19 -26.00 -1.01 -9.52
CA GLY A 19 -25.96 -0.57 -8.12
C GLY A 19 -24.58 -0.66 -7.44
N THR A 20 -23.57 -1.27 -8.10
CA THR A 20 -22.20 -1.31 -7.58
C THR A 20 -21.24 -0.42 -8.37
N ARG A 21 -21.73 0.19 -9.45
CA ARG A 21 -20.93 0.95 -10.41
C ARG A 21 -20.61 2.34 -9.90
N GLN A 22 -19.40 2.77 -10.18
CA GLN A 22 -18.98 4.16 -10.01
C GLN A 22 -18.24 4.60 -11.27
N ILE A 23 -18.57 5.79 -11.76
CA ILE A 23 -17.94 6.38 -12.94
C ILE A 23 -17.39 7.73 -12.50
N LEU A 24 -16.07 7.87 -12.60
CA LEU A 24 -15.36 9.04 -12.14
C LEU A 24 -14.52 9.61 -13.28
N LEU A 25 -14.61 10.89 -13.50
CA LEU A 25 -13.75 11.64 -14.40
C LEU A 25 -12.66 12.32 -13.58
N GLU A 26 -11.43 11.82 -13.67
CA GLU A 26 -10.24 12.52 -13.18
C GLU A 26 -9.81 13.55 -14.23
N SER A 27 -9.72 14.81 -13.85
CA SER A 27 -9.28 15.90 -14.69
C SER A 27 -8.09 16.59 -14.05
N SER A 28 -7.06 16.92 -14.85
CA SER A 28 -5.81 17.45 -14.34
C SER A 28 -5.16 18.43 -15.31
N THR A 29 -4.45 19.43 -14.79
CA THR A 29 -3.55 20.30 -15.55
C THR A 29 -2.09 19.83 -15.53
N ILE A 30 -1.81 18.75 -14.80
CA ILE A 30 -0.53 18.03 -14.78
C ILE A 30 -0.71 16.63 -15.39
N PRO A 31 0.37 15.96 -15.86
CA PRO A 31 0.27 14.59 -16.37
C PRO A 31 -0.44 13.66 -15.40
N GLN A 32 -1.28 12.76 -15.92
CA GLN A 32 -2.07 11.86 -15.12
C GLN A 32 -1.20 10.93 -14.27
N LEU A 33 -1.60 10.76 -13.01
CA LEU A 33 -0.92 9.90 -12.04
C LEU A 33 -1.69 8.59 -11.76
N GLY A 34 -2.90 8.45 -12.33
CA GLY A 34 -3.82 7.37 -11.95
C GLY A 34 -4.17 7.42 -10.45
N LEU A 35 -4.31 8.63 -9.93
CA LEU A 35 -4.36 8.91 -8.50
C LEU A 35 -5.49 8.16 -7.81
N GLN A 36 -6.70 8.18 -8.38
CA GLN A 36 -7.86 7.49 -7.79
C GLN A 36 -7.60 5.99 -7.64
N LYS A 37 -7.05 5.35 -8.67
CA LYS A 37 -6.73 3.91 -8.63
C LYS A 37 -5.69 3.61 -7.53
N ARG A 38 -4.67 4.46 -7.40
CA ARG A 38 -3.60 4.32 -6.40
C ARG A 38 -4.10 4.53 -4.97
N LEU A 39 -4.92 5.55 -4.76
CA LEU A 39 -5.54 5.80 -3.45
C LEU A 39 -6.54 4.71 -3.08
N SER A 40 -7.40 4.30 -4.01
CA SER A 40 -8.33 3.18 -3.77
C SER A 40 -7.59 1.91 -3.39
N TYR A 41 -6.48 1.59 -4.07
CA TYR A 41 -5.62 0.47 -3.74
C TYR A 41 -5.09 0.56 -2.30
N LEU A 42 -4.50 1.70 -1.91
CA LEU A 42 -3.96 1.88 -0.56
C LEU A 42 -5.02 1.79 0.53
N LEU A 43 -6.24 2.29 0.26
CA LEU A 43 -7.33 2.32 1.23
C LEU A 43 -8.07 0.98 1.35
N SER A 44 -8.08 0.19 0.30
CA SER A 44 -8.77 -1.11 0.25
C SER A 44 -7.86 -2.30 0.58
N TYR A 45 -6.57 -2.08 0.80
CA TYR A 45 -5.62 -3.15 1.05
C TYR A 45 -5.91 -3.85 2.39
N PRO A 46 -6.13 -5.18 2.40
CA PRO A 46 -6.90 -5.81 3.47
C PRO A 46 -6.09 -6.19 4.71
N TYR A 47 -4.76 -6.14 4.67
CA TYR A 47 -3.96 -6.91 5.60
C TYR A 47 -3.59 -6.21 6.92
N GLY A 48 -3.57 -4.91 6.99
CA GLY A 48 -3.48 -4.16 8.25
C GLY A 48 -2.16 -4.28 9.02
N CYS A 49 -1.02 -4.62 8.36
CA CYS A 49 0.30 -4.47 8.97
C CYS A 49 0.64 -2.99 9.17
N LEU A 50 1.66 -2.71 9.98
CA LEU A 50 2.02 -1.31 10.28
C LEU A 50 2.46 -0.54 9.04
N GLU A 51 3.22 -1.19 8.12
CA GLU A 51 3.63 -0.54 6.88
C GLU A 51 2.43 -0.05 6.09
N GLN A 52 1.43 -0.91 5.86
CA GLN A 52 0.23 -0.58 5.08
C GLN A 52 -0.63 0.49 5.77
N THR A 53 -0.78 0.39 7.09
CA THR A 53 -1.50 1.39 7.90
C THR A 53 -0.85 2.77 7.75
N VAL A 54 0.48 2.85 7.83
CA VAL A 54 1.24 4.09 7.65
C VAL A 54 1.17 4.56 6.21
N SER A 55 1.37 3.68 5.23
CA SER A 55 1.37 4.04 3.80
C SER A 55 0.03 4.62 3.35
N ALA A 56 -1.09 4.02 3.77
CA ALA A 56 -2.42 4.52 3.46
C ALA A 56 -2.66 5.94 4.01
N ALA A 57 -2.22 6.21 5.23
CA ALA A 57 -2.35 7.53 5.85
C ALA A 57 -1.36 8.55 5.27
N PHE A 58 -0.12 8.13 5.02
CA PHE A 58 0.93 9.02 4.54
C PHE A 58 0.66 9.55 3.13
N ALA A 59 0.13 8.70 2.23
CA ALA A 59 -0.28 9.10 0.90
C ALA A 59 -1.36 10.21 0.90
N GLN A 60 -2.16 10.29 1.96
CA GLN A 60 -3.25 11.26 2.09
C GLN A 60 -2.82 12.56 2.80
N LEU A 61 -1.64 12.57 3.44
CA LEU A 61 -1.26 13.64 4.38
C LEU A 61 -1.26 15.04 3.75
N TYR A 62 -0.83 15.15 2.51
CA TYR A 62 -0.73 16.42 1.77
C TYR A 62 -1.63 16.50 0.55
N LEU A 63 -2.61 15.59 0.44
CA LEU A 63 -3.44 15.46 -0.75
C LEU A 63 -4.29 16.70 -1.04
N ASP A 64 -4.79 17.36 0.02
CA ASP A 64 -5.56 18.59 -0.04
C ASP A 64 -4.84 19.76 -0.69
N LYS A 65 -3.51 19.73 -0.77
CA LYS A 65 -2.71 20.82 -1.33
C LYS A 65 -2.72 20.88 -2.85
N TRP A 66 -3.09 19.79 -3.52
CA TRP A 66 -3.00 19.67 -4.97
C TRP A 66 -4.16 18.91 -5.62
N VAL A 67 -5.05 18.35 -4.80
CA VAL A 67 -6.28 17.67 -5.22
C VAL A 67 -7.50 18.40 -4.67
N GLN A 68 -8.47 18.68 -5.56
CA GLN A 68 -9.76 19.23 -5.17
C GLN A 68 -10.59 18.15 -4.48
N LEU A 69 -10.73 18.25 -3.16
CA LEU A 69 -11.57 17.38 -2.36
C LEU A 69 -12.90 18.06 -2.04
N ASN A 70 -13.99 17.32 -2.12
CA ASN A 70 -15.26 17.80 -1.59
C ASN A 70 -15.29 17.67 -0.05
N PRO A 71 -16.25 18.33 0.65
CA PRO A 71 -16.30 18.32 2.12
C PRO A 71 -16.37 16.91 2.73
N GLN A 72 -17.04 15.97 2.07
CA GLN A 72 -17.14 14.59 2.53
C GLN A 72 -15.81 13.83 2.37
N GLN A 73 -15.15 14.00 1.23
CA GLN A 73 -13.83 13.42 0.98
C GLN A 73 -12.78 13.94 1.96
N GLU A 74 -12.80 15.26 2.23
CA GLU A 74 -11.90 15.88 3.21
C GLU A 74 -12.13 15.33 4.62
N LYS A 75 -13.40 15.23 5.05
CA LYS A 75 -13.75 14.62 6.33
C LYS A 75 -13.28 13.17 6.44
N GLN A 76 -13.41 12.40 5.38
CA GLN A 76 -12.92 11.01 5.32
C GLN A 76 -11.39 10.95 5.41
N ARG A 77 -10.68 11.81 4.65
CA ARG A 77 -9.22 11.92 4.70
C ARG A 77 -8.72 12.18 6.12
N ILE A 78 -9.29 13.18 6.78
CA ILE A 78 -8.93 13.52 8.17
C ILE A 78 -9.19 12.33 9.10
N LYS A 79 -10.35 11.69 8.97
CA LYS A 79 -10.72 10.52 9.77
C LYS A 79 -9.74 9.35 9.55
N HIS A 80 -9.36 9.05 8.31
CA HIS A 80 -8.40 7.97 7.99
C HIS A 80 -7.03 8.24 8.61
N ILE A 81 -6.49 9.45 8.46
CA ILE A 81 -5.20 9.82 9.04
C ILE A 81 -5.24 9.72 10.57
N GLN A 82 -6.28 10.26 11.20
CA GLN A 82 -6.40 10.24 12.67
C GLN A 82 -6.59 8.81 13.20
N SER A 83 -7.37 7.98 12.50
CA SER A 83 -7.53 6.54 12.84
C SER A 83 -6.23 5.77 12.71
N ALA A 84 -5.43 6.04 11.68
CA ALA A 84 -4.12 5.41 11.52
C ALA A 84 -3.18 5.78 12.68
N ILE A 85 -3.14 7.06 13.10
CA ILE A 85 -2.35 7.51 14.26
C ILE A 85 -2.77 6.74 15.53
N GLN A 86 -4.07 6.52 15.73
CA GLN A 86 -4.57 5.74 16.88
C GLN A 86 -4.18 4.26 16.79
N GLN A 87 -4.29 3.66 15.59
CA GLN A 87 -3.93 2.25 15.36
C GLN A 87 -2.44 2.00 15.57
N ILE A 88 -1.55 2.92 15.16
CA ILE A 88 -0.09 2.83 15.33
C ILE A 88 0.30 2.55 16.78
N ASN A 89 -0.49 3.02 17.76
CA ASN A 89 -0.21 2.76 19.18
C ASN A 89 -0.19 1.26 19.53
N ARG A 90 -0.92 0.42 18.80
CA ARG A 90 -0.98 -1.04 19.02
C ARG A 90 0.30 -1.77 18.60
N PHE A 91 1.15 -1.12 17.83
CA PHE A 91 2.41 -1.66 17.30
C PHE A 91 3.62 -1.13 18.08
N GLN A 92 3.44 -0.09 18.93
CA GLN A 92 4.57 0.46 19.67
C GLN A 92 4.97 -0.42 20.83
N LEU A 93 6.20 -0.89 20.80
CA LEU A 93 6.78 -1.72 21.85
C LEU A 93 7.17 -0.88 23.08
N PRO A 94 7.32 -1.50 24.26
CA PRO A 94 7.82 -0.81 25.46
C PRO A 94 9.16 -0.10 25.25
N SER A 95 10.02 -0.65 24.36
CA SER A 95 11.29 -0.04 23.95
C SER A 95 11.14 1.31 23.24
N GLY A 96 9.98 1.56 22.63
CA GLY A 96 9.68 2.73 21.80
C GLY A 96 9.77 2.48 20.30
N GLY A 97 10.35 1.35 19.86
CA GLY A 97 10.32 0.89 18.47
C GLY A 97 8.93 0.36 18.07
N PHE A 98 8.75 0.11 16.78
CA PHE A 98 7.50 -0.42 16.26
C PHE A 98 7.70 -1.83 15.68
N SER A 99 6.76 -2.73 15.98
CA SER A 99 6.67 -4.06 15.36
C SER A 99 5.98 -3.98 14.00
N TYR A 100 6.19 -4.97 13.16
CA TYR A 100 5.52 -5.07 11.86
C TYR A 100 4.04 -5.52 12.00
N TRP A 101 3.79 -6.48 12.87
CA TRP A 101 2.44 -6.98 13.21
C TRP A 101 2.07 -6.61 14.64
N PRO A 102 0.77 -6.41 14.95
CA PRO A 102 0.32 -6.15 16.30
C PRO A 102 0.57 -7.38 17.19
N GLY A 103 1.06 -7.15 18.41
CA GLY A 103 1.37 -8.24 19.35
C GLY A 103 2.73 -8.90 19.16
N ASN A 104 3.49 -8.60 18.11
CA ASN A 104 4.88 -9.05 18.00
C ASN A 104 5.77 -8.32 19.00
N TYR A 105 6.80 -9.02 19.49
CA TYR A 105 7.75 -8.49 20.48
C TYR A 105 9.04 -7.92 19.86
N GLN A 106 9.23 -8.11 18.56
CA GLN A 106 10.39 -7.63 17.83
C GLN A 106 10.04 -6.36 17.05
N PHE A 107 10.93 -5.36 17.13
CA PHE A 107 10.81 -4.16 16.32
C PHE A 107 11.39 -4.39 14.92
N ASP A 108 10.85 -3.68 13.95
CA ASP A 108 11.44 -3.53 12.63
C ASP A 108 12.11 -2.15 12.54
N GLU A 109 13.38 -2.13 12.12
CA GLU A 109 14.18 -0.89 12.08
C GLU A 109 13.70 0.09 11.02
N TRP A 110 13.39 -0.43 9.82
CA TRP A 110 12.90 0.40 8.72
C TRP A 110 11.53 0.96 9.02
N ILE A 111 10.60 0.09 9.41
CA ILE A 111 9.22 0.49 9.75
C ILE A 111 9.20 1.45 10.93
N SER A 112 10.07 1.28 11.93
CA SER A 112 10.20 2.23 13.04
C SER A 112 10.62 3.62 12.55
N SER A 113 11.51 3.73 11.57
CA SER A 113 11.90 5.00 10.98
C SER A 113 10.80 5.59 10.09
N TYR A 114 10.15 4.76 9.27
CA TYR A 114 9.05 5.16 8.39
C TYR A 114 7.84 5.67 9.17
N THR A 115 7.44 4.95 10.22
CA THR A 115 6.36 5.36 11.13
C THR A 115 6.72 6.66 11.85
N GLY A 116 7.97 6.80 12.31
CA GLY A 116 8.47 8.02 12.91
C GLY A 116 8.36 9.23 11.97
N GLN A 117 8.77 9.09 10.71
CA GLN A 117 8.62 10.14 9.70
C GLN A 117 7.14 10.55 9.56
N PHE A 118 6.24 9.57 9.40
CA PHE A 118 4.80 9.85 9.29
C PHE A 118 4.28 10.62 10.50
N LEU A 119 4.58 10.19 11.73
CA LEU A 119 4.10 10.84 12.95
C LEU A 119 4.62 12.27 13.09
N ILE A 120 5.88 12.52 12.72
CA ILE A 120 6.47 13.86 12.74
C ILE A 120 5.75 14.75 11.72
N GLU A 121 5.61 14.28 10.48
CA GLU A 121 4.97 15.06 9.41
C GLU A 121 3.46 15.25 9.65
N ALA A 122 2.76 14.27 10.21
CA ALA A 122 1.36 14.41 10.62
C ALA A 122 1.19 15.48 11.71
N LYS A 123 2.10 15.50 12.69
CA LYS A 123 2.12 16.57 13.71
C LYS A 123 2.38 17.95 13.10
N MET A 124 3.31 18.05 12.15
CA MET A 124 3.60 19.30 11.43
C MET A 124 2.40 19.76 10.59
N ALA A 125 1.62 18.81 10.05
CA ALA A 125 0.39 19.07 9.30
C ALA A 125 -0.83 19.38 10.21
N GLY A 126 -0.67 19.41 11.54
CA GLY A 126 -1.71 19.79 12.51
C GLY A 126 -2.54 18.65 13.07
N PHE A 127 -2.21 17.39 12.77
CA PHE A 127 -2.90 16.23 13.34
C PHE A 127 -2.50 15.98 14.80
N LEU A 128 -3.43 15.42 15.58
CA LEU A 128 -3.20 15.07 16.98
C LEU A 128 -2.35 13.79 17.07
N VAL A 129 -1.06 13.95 17.35
CA VAL A 129 -0.12 12.85 17.58
C VAL A 129 0.21 12.78 19.08
N PRO A 130 0.03 11.61 19.74
CA PRO A 130 0.34 11.47 21.15
C PRO A 130 1.81 11.79 21.44
N SER A 131 2.07 12.79 22.28
CA SER A 131 3.43 13.27 22.56
C SER A 131 4.32 12.19 23.19
N MET A 132 3.74 11.30 24.00
CA MET A 132 4.46 10.19 24.63
C MET A 132 4.93 9.14 23.60
N MET A 133 4.12 8.89 22.57
CA MET A 133 4.48 7.98 21.45
C MET A 133 5.75 8.47 20.73
N LEU A 134 5.79 9.75 20.36
CA LEU A 134 6.97 10.36 19.73
C LEU A 134 8.17 10.39 20.68
N LYS A 135 8.00 10.75 21.94
CA LYS A 135 9.11 10.78 22.92
C LYS A 135 9.73 9.40 23.14
N LYS A 136 8.91 8.33 23.22
CA LYS A 136 9.42 6.94 23.32
C LYS A 136 10.19 6.56 22.05
N TRP A 137 9.63 6.87 20.88
CA TRP A 137 10.26 6.61 19.59
C TRP A 137 11.60 7.38 19.44
N GLU A 138 11.66 8.66 19.79
CA GLU A 138 12.92 9.43 19.75
C GLU A 138 14.01 8.81 20.63
N LYS A 139 13.67 8.45 21.88
CA LYS A 139 14.61 7.79 22.79
C LYS A 139 15.11 6.46 22.23
N PHE A 140 14.21 5.68 21.63
CA PHE A 140 14.56 4.41 21.00
C PHE A 140 15.54 4.63 19.83
N GLN A 141 15.25 5.55 18.93
CA GLN A 141 16.10 5.83 17.76
C GLN A 141 17.50 6.35 18.19
N ILE A 142 17.56 7.25 19.17
CA ILE A 142 18.82 7.76 19.72
C ILE A 142 19.64 6.62 20.35
N LYS A 143 18.98 5.70 21.08
CA LYS A 143 19.63 4.54 21.67
C LYS A 143 20.27 3.63 20.59
N LEU A 144 19.54 3.37 19.50
CA LEU A 144 20.04 2.58 18.38
C LEU A 144 21.22 3.27 17.68
N VAL A 145 21.14 4.59 17.44
CA VAL A 145 22.27 5.36 16.85
C VAL A 145 23.54 5.21 17.69
N LYS A 146 23.42 5.33 19.00
CA LYS A 146 24.57 5.22 19.93
C LYS A 146 25.08 3.79 20.11
N GLY A 147 24.24 2.79 19.87
CA GLY A 147 24.60 1.37 19.96
C GLY A 147 25.33 0.82 18.74
N ILE A 148 25.35 1.54 17.63
CA ILE A 148 26.01 1.10 16.42
C ILE A 148 27.51 1.39 16.50
N SER A 149 28.31 0.33 16.58
CA SER A 149 29.76 0.41 16.44
C SER A 149 30.13 0.45 14.96
N LEU A 150 31.02 1.37 14.59
CA LEU A 150 31.55 1.48 13.22
C LEU A 150 32.63 0.42 12.91
N ASN A 151 32.38 -0.84 13.30
CA ASN A 151 33.25 -1.93 12.87
C ASN A 151 33.11 -2.19 11.34
N ALA A 152 34.10 -2.89 10.78
CA ALA A 152 34.16 -3.15 9.34
C ALA A 152 32.94 -3.91 8.80
N VAL A 153 32.33 -4.78 9.60
CA VAL A 153 31.16 -5.57 9.23
C VAL A 153 29.94 -4.66 9.05
N TRP A 154 29.69 -3.76 10.01
CA TRP A 154 28.61 -2.80 9.90
C TRP A 154 28.78 -1.88 8.69
N ALA A 155 29.98 -1.35 8.50
CA ALA A 155 30.31 -0.44 7.40
C ALA A 155 30.12 -1.07 6.01
N SER A 156 30.15 -2.40 5.88
CA SER A 156 29.96 -3.11 4.61
C SER A 156 28.50 -3.51 4.36
N SER A 157 27.65 -3.55 5.39
CA SER A 157 26.25 -3.97 5.27
C SER A 157 25.37 -2.88 4.66
N GLU A 158 24.79 -3.16 3.49
CA GLU A 158 23.84 -2.28 2.81
C GLU A 158 22.61 -1.97 3.67
N VAL A 159 21.98 -3.01 4.23
CA VAL A 159 20.78 -2.89 5.05
C VAL A 159 21.03 -2.04 6.28
N THR A 160 22.14 -2.26 6.95
CA THR A 160 22.53 -1.48 8.14
C THR A 160 22.78 -0.02 7.80
N GLN A 161 23.47 0.26 6.68
CA GLN A 161 23.68 1.65 6.23
C GLN A 161 22.35 2.34 5.89
N MET A 162 21.42 1.65 5.21
CA MET A 162 20.13 2.21 4.86
C MET A 162 19.28 2.50 6.10
N ASN A 163 19.20 1.56 7.04
CA ASN A 163 18.47 1.74 8.30
C ASN A 163 19.06 2.90 9.12
N GLN A 164 20.39 2.98 9.22
CA GLN A 164 21.06 4.06 9.97
C GLN A 164 20.82 5.42 9.32
N ALA A 165 20.96 5.53 7.99
CA ALA A 165 20.74 6.78 7.28
C ALA A 165 19.30 7.27 7.44
N TYR A 166 18.32 6.36 7.35
CA TYR A 166 16.93 6.72 7.51
C TYR A 166 16.62 7.17 8.95
N ARG A 167 17.18 6.48 9.94
CA ARG A 167 17.10 6.87 11.35
C ARG A 167 17.66 8.26 11.59
N LEU A 168 18.85 8.56 11.05
CA LEU A 168 19.48 9.89 11.15
C LEU A 168 18.64 10.98 10.48
N TYR A 169 18.05 10.67 9.33
CA TYR A 169 17.13 11.58 8.64
C TYR A 169 15.90 11.90 9.49
N THR A 170 15.24 10.88 10.05
CA THR A 170 14.02 11.08 10.84
C THR A 170 14.30 11.76 12.17
N LEU A 171 15.45 11.51 12.80
CA LEU A 171 15.88 12.26 13.96
C LEU A 171 16.19 13.73 13.62
N ALA A 172 16.75 14.01 12.47
CA ALA A 172 16.93 15.39 12.01
C ALA A 172 15.59 16.09 11.80
N LEU A 173 14.61 15.41 11.19
CA LEU A 173 13.23 15.93 11.04
C LEU A 173 12.56 16.21 12.37
N SER A 174 12.78 15.39 13.40
CA SER A 174 12.21 15.61 14.73
C SER A 174 12.90 16.74 15.52
N GLY A 175 13.91 17.39 14.94
CA GLY A 175 14.73 18.42 15.62
C GLY A 175 15.75 17.85 16.60
N LYS A 176 16.07 16.54 16.51
CA LYS A 176 17.05 15.83 17.34
C LYS A 176 18.20 15.23 16.51
N PRO A 177 18.91 16.04 15.68
CA PRO A 177 19.95 15.51 14.81
C PRO A 177 21.14 14.95 15.62
N GLU A 178 21.52 13.73 15.34
CA GLU A 178 22.71 13.07 15.91
C GLU A 178 23.94 13.36 15.01
N LYS A 179 24.43 14.61 15.06
CA LYS A 179 25.48 15.13 14.16
C LYS A 179 26.76 14.30 14.18
N GLY A 180 27.16 13.76 15.35
CA GLY A 180 28.34 12.87 15.46
C GLY A 180 28.19 11.63 14.58
N ALA A 181 27.04 10.94 14.68
CA ALA A 181 26.77 9.75 13.89
C ALA A 181 26.60 10.07 12.38
N MET A 182 25.98 11.22 12.05
CA MET A 182 25.92 11.70 10.65
C MET A 182 27.32 11.87 10.05
N ASN A 183 28.24 12.52 10.79
CA ASN A 183 29.63 12.71 10.35
C ASN A 183 30.38 11.38 10.24
N GLN A 184 30.25 10.48 11.21
CA GLN A 184 30.83 9.16 11.15
C GLN A 184 30.38 8.37 9.92
N MET A 185 29.06 8.41 9.62
CA MET A 185 28.54 7.73 8.45
C MET A 185 29.04 8.35 7.13
N ARG A 186 29.20 9.67 7.08
CA ARG A 186 29.77 10.38 5.91
C ARG A 186 31.21 9.96 5.61
N GLU A 187 31.99 9.65 6.64
CA GLU A 187 33.41 9.25 6.51
C GLU A 187 33.60 7.77 6.09
N LEU A 188 32.54 7.01 5.88
CA LEU A 188 32.65 5.64 5.37
C LEU A 188 33.30 5.63 4.00
N LYS A 189 34.24 4.70 3.78
CA LYS A 189 34.95 4.53 2.48
C LYS A 189 33.99 4.26 1.32
N SER A 190 32.79 3.73 1.62
CA SER A 190 31.80 3.38 0.63
C SER A 190 30.41 3.43 1.23
N ILE A 191 29.52 4.19 0.62
CA ILE A 191 28.11 4.31 1.01
C ILE A 191 27.24 3.82 -0.15
N TYR A 192 26.15 3.13 0.16
CA TYR A 192 25.13 2.77 -0.83
C TYR A 192 24.26 3.98 -1.19
N SER A 193 23.88 4.10 -2.47
CA SER A 193 23.15 5.28 -2.98
C SER A 193 21.90 5.64 -2.19
N PRO A 194 21.01 4.70 -1.79
CA PRO A 194 19.83 5.07 -0.98
C PRO A 194 20.23 5.58 0.42
N ALA A 195 21.26 5.01 1.02
CA ALA A 195 21.75 5.47 2.32
C ALA A 195 22.38 6.87 2.21
N ALA A 196 23.21 7.11 1.18
CA ALA A 196 23.77 8.43 0.89
C ALA A 196 22.67 9.48 0.67
N ASN A 197 21.60 9.10 -0.04
CA ASN A 197 20.45 9.96 -0.27
C ASN A 197 19.75 10.36 1.04
N ARG A 198 19.44 9.41 1.92
CA ARG A 198 18.80 9.72 3.21
C ARG A 198 19.70 10.52 4.13
N LEU A 199 21.00 10.23 4.14
CA LEU A 199 21.98 11.02 4.90
C LEU A 199 22.09 12.46 4.34
N ALA A 200 22.05 12.65 3.01
CA ALA A 200 22.01 13.96 2.38
C ALA A 200 20.77 14.75 2.82
N GLY A 201 19.61 14.09 2.89
CA GLY A 201 18.39 14.67 3.43
C GLY A 201 18.53 15.11 4.89
N ALA A 202 19.20 14.31 5.74
CA ALA A 202 19.47 14.68 7.12
C ALA A 202 20.34 15.96 7.22
N TYR A 203 21.37 16.07 6.39
CA TYR A 203 22.16 17.30 6.31
C TYR A 203 21.36 18.49 5.78
N ALA A 204 20.52 18.28 4.76
CA ALA A 204 19.66 19.35 4.22
C ALA A 204 18.72 19.90 5.29
N VAL A 205 18.04 19.02 6.04
CA VAL A 205 17.13 19.40 7.15
C VAL A 205 17.87 20.16 8.24
N THR A 206 19.11 19.85 8.52
CA THR A 206 19.94 20.55 9.52
C THR A 206 20.61 21.83 8.98
N GLY A 207 20.29 22.26 7.75
CA GLY A 207 20.81 23.48 7.13
C GLY A 207 22.14 23.32 6.39
N ASN A 208 22.79 22.14 6.45
CA ASN A 208 24.07 21.91 5.75
C ASN A 208 23.86 21.34 4.34
N LYS A 209 23.28 22.16 3.47
CA LYS A 209 22.94 21.78 2.09
C LYS A 209 24.15 21.43 1.23
N GLU A 210 25.29 22.06 1.48
CA GLU A 210 26.54 21.79 0.75
C GLU A 210 27.02 20.34 0.98
N THR A 211 27.06 19.89 2.23
CA THR A 211 27.41 18.50 2.55
C THR A 211 26.39 17.52 1.95
N GLY A 212 25.10 17.85 1.99
CA GLY A 212 24.06 17.06 1.34
C GLY A 212 24.31 16.89 -0.16
N ASN A 213 24.60 17.97 -0.88
CA ASN A 213 24.90 17.91 -2.31
C ASN A 213 26.17 17.08 -2.62
N ARG A 214 27.23 17.22 -1.82
CA ARG A 214 28.46 16.40 -1.99
C ARG A 214 28.19 14.90 -1.84
N LEU A 215 27.32 14.50 -0.91
CA LEU A 215 26.93 13.09 -0.73
C LEU A 215 26.21 12.52 -1.97
N LEU A 216 25.35 13.31 -2.62
CA LEU A 216 24.63 12.87 -3.81
C LEU A 216 25.50 12.79 -5.07
N THR A 217 26.53 13.61 -5.17
CA THR A 217 27.46 13.63 -6.31
C THR A 217 28.66 12.68 -6.12
N GLY A 218 28.80 12.07 -4.96
CA GLY A 218 29.87 11.12 -4.63
C GLY A 218 29.74 9.79 -5.40
N LYS A 219 30.86 9.03 -5.42
CA LYS A 219 30.86 7.67 -5.99
C LYS A 219 30.21 6.67 -5.02
N ASN A 220 28.87 6.62 -5.04
CA ASN A 220 28.08 5.74 -4.18
C ASN A 220 27.87 4.37 -4.84
N LYS A 221 27.83 3.30 -4.04
CA LYS A 221 27.47 1.95 -4.50
C LYS A 221 25.99 1.89 -4.87
N LYS A 222 25.67 1.17 -5.96
CA LYS A 222 24.28 0.88 -6.29
C LYS A 222 23.65 -0.06 -5.26
N ALA A 223 22.37 0.15 -4.98
CA ALA A 223 21.58 -0.77 -4.16
C ALA A 223 21.44 -2.13 -4.84
N THR A 224 21.51 -3.19 -4.03
CA THR A 224 21.24 -4.56 -4.48
C THR A 224 19.76 -4.92 -4.32
N SER A 225 19.32 -6.02 -4.94
CA SER A 225 17.97 -6.53 -4.73
C SER A 225 17.74 -6.95 -3.27
N ILE A 226 18.74 -7.52 -2.61
CA ILE A 226 18.70 -7.94 -1.20
C ILE A 226 18.45 -6.72 -0.29
N GLY A 227 19.21 -5.63 -0.46
CA GLY A 227 19.04 -4.41 0.32
C GLY A 227 17.66 -3.78 0.12
N LYS A 228 17.16 -3.78 -1.11
CA LYS A 228 15.81 -3.30 -1.42
C LYS A 228 14.75 -4.13 -0.71
N THR A 229 14.77 -5.46 -0.86
CA THR A 229 13.80 -6.36 -0.22
C THR A 229 13.81 -6.21 1.31
N ALA A 230 14.98 -6.15 1.93
CA ALA A 230 15.10 -6.01 3.39
C ALA A 230 14.60 -4.65 3.94
N THR A 231 14.30 -3.70 3.08
CA THR A 231 13.79 -2.37 3.44
C THR A 231 12.49 -2.04 2.72
N TYR A 232 11.71 -3.05 2.33
CA TYR A 232 10.44 -2.90 1.61
C TYR A 232 10.56 -2.01 0.36
N GLY A 233 11.72 -2.05 -0.31
CA GLY A 233 12.13 -1.04 -1.27
C GLY A 233 12.04 -1.46 -2.72
N SER A 234 12.09 -0.44 -3.57
CA SER A 234 12.11 -0.56 -5.03
C SER A 234 12.80 0.67 -5.63
N ASP A 235 13.17 0.60 -6.91
CA ASP A 235 13.79 1.75 -7.59
C ASP A 235 12.90 2.99 -7.57
N ILE A 236 11.59 2.82 -7.71
CA ILE A 236 10.65 3.95 -7.69
C ILE A 236 10.55 4.57 -6.27
N ARG A 237 10.57 3.75 -5.20
CA ARG A 237 10.66 4.24 -3.83
C ARG A 237 11.92 5.07 -3.62
N ASP A 238 13.08 4.58 -4.06
CA ASP A 238 14.37 5.26 -3.88
C ASP A 238 14.41 6.60 -4.63
N ARG A 239 13.84 6.64 -5.85
CA ARG A 239 13.68 7.90 -6.61
C ARG A 239 12.72 8.87 -5.92
N ALA A 240 11.63 8.39 -5.34
CA ALA A 240 10.71 9.23 -4.57
C ALA A 240 11.40 9.86 -3.37
N GLN A 241 12.17 9.08 -2.62
CA GLN A 241 12.98 9.58 -1.51
C GLN A 241 14.08 10.56 -1.97
N MET A 242 14.62 10.36 -3.16
CA MET A 242 15.59 11.29 -3.76
C MET A 242 14.92 12.62 -4.15
N LEU A 243 13.68 12.58 -4.65
CA LEU A 243 12.90 13.80 -4.89
C LEU A 243 12.70 14.61 -3.60
N GLU A 244 12.30 13.97 -2.49
CA GLU A 244 12.20 14.63 -1.18
C GLU A 244 13.53 15.31 -0.79
N THR A 245 14.64 14.62 -0.97
CA THR A 245 15.98 15.16 -0.64
C THR A 245 16.33 16.37 -1.50
N TYR A 246 16.09 16.34 -2.81
CA TYR A 246 16.37 17.51 -3.68
C TYR A 246 15.46 18.70 -3.40
N ILE A 247 14.20 18.48 -3.01
CA ILE A 247 13.31 19.51 -2.51
C ILE A 247 13.94 20.20 -1.29
N GLN A 248 14.37 19.44 -0.30
CA GLN A 248 14.99 19.94 0.93
C GLN A 248 16.32 20.67 0.66
N LEU A 249 17.10 20.22 -0.32
CA LEU A 249 18.31 20.90 -0.78
C LEU A 249 18.02 22.20 -1.52
N GLY A 250 16.78 22.41 -1.96
CA GLY A 250 16.38 23.58 -2.76
C GLY A 250 16.94 23.51 -4.19
N ASN A 251 16.93 22.33 -4.82
CA ASN A 251 17.39 22.13 -6.19
C ASN A 251 16.17 21.91 -7.13
N PRO A 252 15.59 23.01 -7.69
CA PRO A 252 14.36 22.93 -8.47
C PRO A 252 14.54 22.15 -9.78
N GLN A 253 15.72 22.21 -10.41
CA GLN A 253 16.00 21.49 -11.64
C GLN A 253 15.92 19.96 -11.41
N LYS A 254 16.67 19.44 -10.44
CA LYS A 254 16.68 18.00 -10.12
C LYS A 254 15.34 17.52 -9.57
N SER A 255 14.67 18.34 -8.79
CA SER A 255 13.32 18.03 -8.32
C SER A 255 12.34 17.91 -9.49
N GLY A 256 12.40 18.84 -10.47
CA GLY A 256 11.55 18.78 -11.66
C GLY A 256 11.82 17.57 -12.54
N GLU A 257 13.09 17.23 -12.80
CA GLU A 257 13.49 16.04 -13.56
C GLU A 257 12.95 14.75 -12.91
N LEU A 258 13.11 14.60 -11.58
CA LEU A 258 12.63 13.43 -10.85
C LEU A 258 11.09 13.37 -10.76
N ALA A 259 10.43 14.50 -10.53
CA ALA A 259 8.98 14.56 -10.51
C ALA A 259 8.37 14.14 -11.85
N ALA A 260 8.94 14.60 -12.97
CA ALA A 260 8.50 14.19 -14.31
C ALA A 260 8.73 12.69 -14.57
N LEU A 261 9.88 12.15 -14.15
CA LEU A 261 10.19 10.72 -14.27
C LEU A 261 9.23 9.87 -13.46
N LEU A 262 8.99 10.22 -12.19
CA LEU A 262 8.07 9.52 -11.30
C LEU A 262 6.64 9.58 -11.82
N SER A 263 6.19 10.73 -12.31
CA SER A 263 4.86 10.89 -12.90
C SER A 263 4.68 9.99 -14.12
N LYS A 264 5.69 9.93 -15.01
CA LYS A 264 5.67 9.05 -16.19
C LYS A 264 5.61 7.57 -15.80
N GLU A 265 6.44 7.14 -14.86
CA GLU A 265 6.48 5.74 -14.38
C GLU A 265 5.18 5.38 -13.66
N PHE A 266 4.63 6.29 -12.88
CA PHE A 266 3.40 6.09 -12.11
C PHE A 266 2.15 6.03 -13.00
N SER A 267 2.16 6.73 -14.14
CA SER A 267 1.08 6.70 -15.15
C SER A 267 1.10 5.46 -16.06
N SER A 268 2.18 4.67 -16.06
CA SER A 268 2.36 3.52 -16.96
C SER A 268 1.42 2.33 -16.68
N GLY A 269 0.60 2.39 -15.64
CA GLY A 269 -0.30 1.30 -15.25
C GLY A 269 0.37 0.18 -14.45
N ASN A 270 1.70 0.18 -14.29
CA ASN A 270 2.42 -0.78 -13.48
C ASN A 270 1.97 -0.74 -12.01
N TRP A 271 1.86 -1.89 -11.38
CA TRP A 271 1.62 -2.01 -9.97
C TRP A 271 2.90 -1.74 -9.18
N HIS A 272 2.74 -1.11 -8.03
CA HIS A 272 3.79 -0.88 -7.05
C HIS A 272 3.28 -1.28 -5.67
N SER A 273 4.18 -1.65 -4.75
CA SER A 273 3.81 -1.95 -3.36
C SER A 273 3.14 -0.74 -2.69
N THR A 274 2.45 -0.99 -1.58
CA THR A 274 1.85 0.06 -0.74
C THR A 274 2.88 1.09 -0.32
N HIS A 275 4.04 0.65 0.16
CA HIS A 275 5.17 1.49 0.56
C HIS A 275 5.69 2.37 -0.59
N ALA A 276 5.97 1.77 -1.76
CA ALA A 276 6.46 2.51 -2.92
C ALA A 276 5.42 3.52 -3.41
N THR A 277 4.15 3.12 -3.48
CA THR A 277 3.04 3.99 -3.88
C THR A 277 2.90 5.19 -2.94
N ALA A 278 2.94 4.97 -1.64
CA ALA A 278 2.86 6.05 -0.64
C ALA A 278 4.05 7.01 -0.74
N CYS A 279 5.28 6.49 -0.89
CA CYS A 279 6.48 7.33 -1.05
C CYS A 279 6.41 8.22 -2.29
N VAL A 280 5.91 7.70 -3.43
CA VAL A 280 5.76 8.50 -4.65
C VAL A 280 4.71 9.59 -4.48
N LEU A 281 3.52 9.25 -3.92
CA LEU A 281 2.47 10.22 -3.67
C LEU A 281 2.93 11.30 -2.68
N LEU A 282 3.63 10.94 -1.62
CA LEU A 282 4.21 11.88 -0.66
C LEU A 282 5.20 12.85 -1.34
N ALA A 283 6.16 12.31 -2.09
CA ALA A 283 7.19 13.13 -2.72
C ALA A 283 6.61 14.08 -3.78
N LEU A 284 5.67 13.59 -4.59
CA LEU A 284 4.95 14.42 -5.57
C LEU A 284 4.08 15.48 -4.88
N SER A 285 3.40 15.15 -3.78
CA SER A 285 2.60 16.10 -2.99
C SER A 285 3.47 17.24 -2.44
N LYS A 286 4.66 16.93 -1.92
CA LYS A 286 5.62 17.94 -1.45
C LYS A 286 6.11 18.82 -2.61
N TYR A 287 6.48 18.20 -3.74
CA TYR A 287 6.93 18.93 -4.92
C TYR A 287 5.86 19.89 -5.46
N LEU A 288 4.63 19.40 -5.65
CA LEU A 288 3.51 20.19 -6.16
C LEU A 288 3.06 21.28 -5.16
N GLY A 289 3.11 21.00 -3.87
CA GLY A 289 2.81 21.97 -2.83
C GLY A 289 3.78 23.15 -2.77
N GLU A 290 5.07 22.94 -3.10
CA GLU A 290 6.07 24.03 -3.19
C GLU A 290 5.93 24.87 -4.45
N GLN A 291 5.52 24.26 -5.57
CA GLN A 291 5.45 24.94 -6.88
C GLN A 291 4.27 25.93 -7.00
N LYS A 292 3.41 26.11 -5.95
CA LYS A 292 2.09 26.78 -6.11
C LYS A 292 1.42 26.29 -7.39
N ALA A 293 1.21 24.99 -7.44
CA ALA A 293 1.00 24.18 -8.62
C ALA A 293 -0.07 24.74 -9.55
N GLY A 294 0.27 24.79 -10.81
CA GLY A 294 -0.49 24.88 -12.06
C GLY A 294 -1.82 25.64 -12.07
N ALA A 295 -2.15 26.20 -13.24
CA ALA A 295 -3.45 26.85 -13.43
C ALA A 295 -4.60 25.87 -13.12
N PRO A 296 -5.70 26.35 -12.52
CA PRO A 296 -6.88 25.51 -12.24
C PRO A 296 -7.40 24.84 -13.52
N ALA A 297 -7.91 23.61 -13.41
CA ALA A 297 -8.57 22.95 -14.52
C ALA A 297 -9.98 23.53 -14.72
N ALA A 298 -10.28 23.94 -15.96
CA ALA A 298 -11.62 24.39 -16.34
C ALA A 298 -12.07 23.66 -17.60
N PHE A 299 -13.27 23.05 -17.57
CA PHE A 299 -13.83 22.34 -18.71
C PHE A 299 -15.36 22.28 -18.62
N LYS A 300 -15.98 21.99 -19.76
CA LYS A 300 -17.41 21.65 -19.83
C LYS A 300 -17.54 20.18 -20.15
N PHE A 301 -18.50 19.50 -19.50
CA PHE A 301 -18.81 18.14 -19.87
C PHE A 301 -20.31 17.93 -20.06
N GLN A 302 -20.66 17.00 -20.93
CA GLN A 302 -22.02 16.56 -21.20
C GLN A 302 -22.04 15.04 -21.16
N ALA A 303 -22.82 14.49 -20.25
CA ALA A 303 -23.13 13.07 -20.15
C ALA A 303 -24.62 12.87 -20.39
N ARG A 304 -24.98 11.99 -21.32
CA ARG A 304 -26.30 11.73 -21.93
C ARG A 304 -26.67 12.64 -23.11
N GLU A 305 -27.38 12.04 -24.08
CA GLU A 305 -28.05 12.74 -25.16
C GLU A 305 -29.34 13.46 -24.69
N THR A 306 -29.37 14.06 -23.54
CA THR A 306 -30.46 14.93 -23.14
C THR A 306 -30.19 16.33 -23.63
N LYS A 307 -30.93 16.74 -24.66
CA LYS A 307 -31.00 18.09 -25.19
C LYS A 307 -30.20 19.15 -24.45
N GLY A 308 -28.89 19.20 -24.77
CA GLY A 308 -28.15 20.46 -24.79
C GLY A 308 -27.53 21.00 -23.50
N THR A 309 -27.66 20.41 -22.32
CA THR A 309 -27.11 21.06 -21.13
C THR A 309 -25.69 20.61 -20.86
N TRP A 310 -24.74 21.52 -21.06
CA TRP A 310 -23.37 21.38 -20.62
C TRP A 310 -23.26 21.72 -19.14
N MET A 311 -22.56 20.86 -18.38
CA MET A 311 -22.14 21.17 -17.02
C MET A 311 -20.76 21.79 -17.05
N GLU A 312 -20.63 22.97 -16.46
CA GLU A 312 -19.33 23.64 -16.31
C GLU A 312 -18.64 23.10 -15.04
N VAL A 313 -17.39 22.76 -15.16
CA VAL A 313 -16.57 22.30 -14.04
C VAL A 313 -15.31 23.16 -13.98
N GLN A 314 -15.05 23.69 -12.80
CA GLN A 314 -13.83 24.44 -12.50
C GLN A 314 -13.25 23.90 -11.20
N HIS A 315 -11.98 23.54 -11.24
CA HIS A 315 -11.24 23.13 -10.05
C HIS A 315 -10.30 24.25 -9.63
N THR A 316 -10.13 24.44 -8.32
CA THR A 316 -9.16 25.37 -7.75
C THR A 316 -7.79 24.74 -7.57
N GLN A 317 -7.72 23.41 -7.61
CA GLN A 317 -6.51 22.61 -7.52
C GLN A 317 -6.15 21.99 -8.88
N PRO A 318 -4.88 21.59 -9.09
CA PRO A 318 -4.43 20.99 -10.35
C PRO A 318 -5.16 19.70 -10.74
N ILE A 319 -5.64 18.93 -9.78
CA ILE A 319 -6.40 17.70 -10.01
C ILE A 319 -7.76 17.81 -9.34
N GLY A 320 -8.77 17.35 -10.04
CA GLY A 320 -10.13 17.24 -9.51
C GLY A 320 -10.86 16.00 -10.03
N PHE A 321 -11.89 15.62 -9.30
CA PHE A 321 -12.73 14.48 -9.63
C PHE A 321 -14.16 14.93 -9.83
N THR A 322 -14.77 14.47 -10.93
CA THR A 322 -16.18 14.71 -11.24
C THR A 322 -16.90 13.38 -11.32
N GLN A 323 -17.88 13.19 -10.43
CA GLN A 323 -18.73 12.01 -10.46
C GLN A 323 -19.66 12.07 -11.67
N ILE A 324 -19.68 11.02 -12.49
CA ILE A 324 -20.64 10.83 -13.56
C ILE A 324 -21.74 9.91 -13.04
N GLN A 325 -23.00 10.27 -13.31
CA GLN A 325 -24.14 9.44 -12.91
C GLN A 325 -24.07 8.06 -13.57
N ASP A 326 -24.37 7.01 -12.81
CA ASP A 326 -24.41 5.64 -13.32
C ASP A 326 -25.47 5.48 -14.43
N PHE A 327 -25.20 4.58 -15.37
CA PHE A 327 -26.06 4.27 -16.50
C PHE A 327 -26.00 2.80 -16.85
N VAL A 328 -26.98 2.32 -17.60
CA VAL A 328 -27.03 0.97 -18.15
C VAL A 328 -26.87 1.03 -19.67
N GLY A 329 -26.05 0.12 -20.22
CA GLY A 329 -25.80 0.05 -21.66
C GLY A 329 -24.68 0.98 -22.13
N LYS A 330 -24.93 1.77 -23.17
CA LYS A 330 -23.94 2.71 -23.76
C LYS A 330 -24.34 4.14 -23.53
N GLN A 331 -23.36 4.99 -23.27
CA GLN A 331 -23.56 6.43 -23.09
C GLN A 331 -22.45 7.22 -23.82
N LYS A 332 -22.85 8.30 -24.49
CA LYS A 332 -21.93 9.25 -25.10
C LYS A 332 -21.50 10.29 -24.07
N ILE A 333 -20.20 10.52 -23.95
CA ILE A 333 -19.62 11.57 -23.12
C ILE A 333 -18.93 12.57 -24.06
N ARG A 334 -19.14 13.85 -23.80
CA ARG A 334 -18.43 14.95 -24.48
C ARG A 334 -17.75 15.82 -23.44
N ILE A 335 -16.51 16.19 -23.69
CA ILE A 335 -15.73 17.09 -22.82
C ILE A 335 -15.07 18.14 -23.68
N GLN A 336 -15.16 19.40 -23.28
CA GLN A 336 -14.49 20.52 -23.93
C GLN A 336 -13.60 21.24 -22.91
N ASN A 337 -12.33 21.38 -23.23
CA ASN A 337 -11.39 22.18 -22.43
C ASN A 337 -11.70 23.68 -22.62
N THR A 338 -12.21 24.33 -21.59
CA THR A 338 -12.49 25.77 -21.56
C THR A 338 -11.41 26.57 -20.84
N GLY A 339 -10.41 25.89 -20.29
CA GLY A 339 -9.28 26.48 -19.59
C GLY A 339 -8.17 26.97 -20.54
N LYS A 340 -7.15 27.58 -19.95
CA LYS A 340 -5.97 28.12 -20.67
C LYS A 340 -4.81 27.13 -20.73
N SER A 341 -4.89 26.02 -19.97
CA SER A 341 -3.85 24.99 -19.86
C SER A 341 -4.28 23.71 -20.57
N LYS A 342 -3.30 22.84 -20.88
CA LYS A 342 -3.61 21.47 -21.32
C LYS A 342 -4.42 20.77 -20.24
N LEU A 343 -5.43 20.01 -20.65
CA LEU A 343 -6.29 19.22 -19.78
C LEU A 343 -5.99 17.73 -20.02
N PHE A 344 -5.56 17.06 -18.98
CA PHE A 344 -5.41 15.61 -18.95
C PHE A 344 -6.67 15.01 -18.36
N LEU A 345 -7.22 13.99 -19.00
CA LEU A 345 -8.47 13.36 -18.61
C LEU A 345 -8.26 11.86 -18.48
N GLN A 346 -8.84 11.28 -17.44
CA GLN A 346 -8.97 9.84 -17.26
C GLN A 346 -10.39 9.51 -16.81
N LEU A 347 -11.06 8.64 -17.56
CA LEU A 347 -12.34 8.08 -17.17
C LEU A 347 -12.09 6.77 -16.42
N ILE A 348 -12.57 6.68 -15.21
CA ILE A 348 -12.40 5.54 -14.33
C ILE A 348 -13.77 4.94 -14.09
N GLN A 349 -13.93 3.68 -14.47
CA GLN A 349 -15.11 2.89 -14.17
C GLN A 349 -14.74 1.80 -13.16
N SER A 350 -15.49 1.67 -12.10
CA SER A 350 -15.38 0.60 -11.12
C SER A 350 -16.73 -0.02 -10.85
N GLY A 351 -16.74 -1.30 -10.52
CA GLY A 351 -17.95 -2.05 -10.20
C GLY A 351 -17.59 -3.47 -9.79
N LYS A 352 -18.51 -4.17 -9.16
CA LYS A 352 -18.34 -5.59 -8.84
C LYS A 352 -18.60 -6.44 -10.07
N GLU A 353 -17.74 -7.40 -10.34
CA GLU A 353 -17.96 -8.43 -11.36
C GLU A 353 -19.10 -9.37 -10.94
N SER A 354 -19.69 -10.06 -11.92
CA SER A 354 -20.70 -11.08 -11.63
C SER A 354 -20.05 -12.28 -10.92
N LEU A 355 -20.78 -12.87 -9.99
CA LEU A 355 -20.32 -14.09 -9.29
C LEU A 355 -20.11 -15.22 -10.32
N GLY A 356 -18.99 -15.95 -10.16
CA GLY A 356 -18.65 -17.09 -11.04
C GLY A 356 -17.73 -16.72 -12.22
N GLU A 357 -17.41 -15.45 -12.44
CA GLU A 357 -16.50 -15.01 -13.52
C GLU A 357 -15.01 -15.03 -13.11
N VAL A 358 -14.71 -15.22 -11.82
CA VAL A 358 -13.34 -15.27 -11.30
C VAL A 358 -12.64 -16.53 -11.80
N LYS A 359 -11.59 -16.37 -12.60
CA LYS A 359 -10.76 -17.46 -13.15
C LYS A 359 -9.53 -17.69 -12.28
N ALA A 360 -9.08 -18.93 -12.24
CA ALA A 360 -7.79 -19.26 -11.62
C ALA A 360 -6.65 -18.57 -12.38
N SER A 361 -5.67 -18.08 -11.63
CA SER A 361 -4.43 -17.51 -12.14
C SER A 361 -3.28 -17.81 -11.18
N ALA A 362 -2.07 -17.98 -11.68
CA ALA A 362 -0.91 -18.25 -10.86
C ALA A 362 0.36 -17.75 -11.55
N SER A 363 1.33 -17.29 -10.78
CA SER A 363 2.66 -16.91 -11.21
C SER A 363 3.63 -17.10 -10.03
N GLY A 364 4.56 -18.04 -10.15
CA GLY A 364 5.55 -18.36 -9.13
C GLY A 364 5.04 -19.13 -7.90
N ILE A 365 3.72 -19.30 -7.74
CA ILE A 365 3.08 -19.97 -6.60
C ILE A 365 1.98 -20.92 -7.12
N GLU A 366 1.93 -22.14 -6.57
CA GLU A 366 0.78 -23.04 -6.68
C GLU A 366 -0.13 -22.86 -5.46
N LEU A 367 -1.45 -22.84 -5.68
CA LEU A 367 -2.47 -22.70 -4.64
C LEU A 367 -3.61 -23.69 -4.85
N SER A 368 -3.95 -24.46 -3.83
CA SER A 368 -5.11 -25.35 -3.85
C SER A 368 -5.82 -25.37 -2.50
N THR A 369 -7.13 -25.67 -2.51
CA THR A 369 -7.93 -25.88 -1.30
C THR A 369 -8.64 -27.22 -1.39
N HIS A 370 -8.43 -28.08 -0.40
CA HIS A 370 -9.05 -29.40 -0.24
C HIS A 370 -9.89 -29.43 1.03
N PHE A 371 -10.89 -30.28 1.07
CA PHE A 371 -11.78 -30.41 2.21
C PHE A 371 -11.75 -31.83 2.72
N PHE A 372 -11.84 -31.99 4.05
CA PHE A 372 -11.79 -33.29 4.72
C PHE A 372 -12.81 -33.36 5.84
N THR A 373 -13.38 -34.54 6.07
CA THR A 373 -14.18 -34.81 7.29
C THR A 373 -13.30 -34.77 8.55
N ALA A 374 -13.90 -34.83 9.72
CA ALA A 374 -13.16 -34.92 10.99
C ALA A 374 -12.27 -36.18 11.07
N GLU A 375 -12.64 -37.24 10.35
CA GLU A 375 -11.89 -38.52 10.26
C GLU A 375 -10.77 -38.46 9.20
N GLY A 376 -10.63 -37.35 8.46
CA GLY A 376 -9.59 -37.18 7.45
C GLY A 376 -9.93 -37.74 6.05
N LEU A 377 -11.18 -38.07 5.79
CA LEU A 377 -11.65 -38.47 4.45
C LEU A 377 -11.90 -37.25 3.60
N GLU A 378 -11.49 -37.30 2.33
CA GLU A 378 -11.72 -36.22 1.39
C GLU A 378 -13.22 -35.95 1.18
N LEU A 379 -13.61 -34.68 1.20
CA LEU A 379 -14.99 -34.20 1.12
C LEU A 379 -15.16 -33.31 -0.10
N ASP A 380 -16.21 -33.57 -0.90
CA ASP A 380 -16.62 -32.64 -1.96
C ASP A 380 -17.42 -31.47 -1.34
N PRO A 381 -16.93 -30.25 -1.43
CA PRO A 381 -17.64 -29.09 -0.89
C PRO A 381 -18.87 -28.66 -1.70
N ALA A 382 -19.13 -29.29 -2.86
CA ALA A 382 -20.28 -28.96 -3.69
C ALA A 382 -21.62 -29.16 -2.96
N GLU A 383 -21.68 -30.18 -2.09
CA GLU A 383 -22.86 -30.46 -1.26
C GLU A 383 -22.42 -31.04 0.10
N ILE A 384 -22.62 -30.30 1.18
CA ILE A 384 -22.29 -30.72 2.54
C ILE A 384 -23.58 -30.80 3.38
N PRO A 385 -23.82 -31.87 4.13
CA PRO A 385 -24.95 -31.94 5.05
C PRO A 385 -24.87 -30.90 6.16
N GLN A 386 -26.00 -30.31 6.52
CA GLN A 386 -26.10 -29.35 7.63
C GLN A 386 -25.68 -29.99 8.95
N GLY A 387 -24.92 -29.27 9.78
CA GLY A 387 -24.47 -29.68 11.12
C GLY A 387 -23.17 -30.51 11.12
N ILE A 388 -22.56 -30.74 9.95
CA ILE A 388 -21.30 -31.47 9.84
C ILE A 388 -20.10 -30.55 10.11
N ASP A 389 -19.20 -31.04 10.99
CA ASP A 389 -17.87 -30.48 11.17
C ASP A 389 -16.91 -31.03 10.12
N PHE A 390 -16.12 -30.16 9.52
CA PHE A 390 -15.14 -30.51 8.51
C PHE A 390 -13.97 -29.52 8.53
N GLN A 391 -12.95 -29.77 7.74
CA GLN A 391 -11.79 -28.88 7.65
C GLN A 391 -11.45 -28.55 6.21
N ALA A 392 -11.07 -27.29 5.98
CA ALA A 392 -10.43 -26.83 4.77
C ALA A 392 -8.90 -26.87 4.94
N GLU A 393 -8.18 -27.50 4.02
CA GLU A 393 -6.73 -27.53 3.95
C GLU A 393 -6.29 -26.70 2.73
N ILE A 394 -5.64 -25.57 2.98
CA ILE A 394 -5.15 -24.66 1.95
C ILE A 394 -3.65 -24.90 1.80
N ARG A 395 -3.23 -25.32 0.61
CA ARG A 395 -1.82 -25.61 0.28
C ARG A 395 -1.26 -24.54 -0.60
N VAL A 396 -0.11 -24.01 -0.21
CA VAL A 396 0.67 -23.02 -0.96
C VAL A 396 2.05 -23.59 -1.22
N LYS A 397 2.51 -23.57 -2.48
CA LYS A 397 3.82 -24.09 -2.83
C LYS A 397 4.56 -23.13 -3.75
N HIS A 398 5.84 -22.92 -3.47
CA HIS A 398 6.76 -22.21 -4.35
C HIS A 398 7.11 -23.09 -5.56
N THR A 399 6.88 -22.57 -6.80
CA THR A 399 7.08 -23.38 -8.04
C THR A 399 8.54 -23.68 -8.35
N GLY A 400 9.49 -22.96 -7.77
CA GLY A 400 10.91 -23.05 -8.10
C GLY A 400 11.33 -22.23 -9.33
N GLU A 401 10.41 -21.53 -9.98
CA GLU A 401 10.72 -20.69 -11.15
C GLU A 401 11.65 -19.53 -10.82
N ASN A 402 11.60 -19.06 -9.57
CA ASN A 402 12.45 -18.00 -9.06
C ASN A 402 13.42 -18.55 -7.99
N PRO A 403 14.73 -18.26 -8.07
CA PRO A 403 15.73 -18.81 -7.17
C PRO A 403 15.85 -18.01 -5.86
N TYR A 404 14.76 -17.46 -5.35
CA TYR A 404 14.75 -16.68 -4.11
C TYR A 404 13.48 -16.93 -3.31
N SER A 405 13.62 -16.89 -2.00
CA SER A 405 12.48 -17.02 -1.08
C SER A 405 11.52 -15.85 -1.24
N TYR A 406 10.22 -16.14 -1.25
CA TYR A 406 9.18 -15.12 -1.13
C TYR A 406 9.00 -14.77 0.35
N LYS A 407 9.08 -13.50 0.65
CA LYS A 407 8.81 -12.94 1.97
C LYS A 407 7.47 -12.21 1.91
N ASP A 408 6.87 -12.05 3.06
CA ASP A 408 5.65 -11.23 3.18
C ASP A 408 4.51 -11.68 2.24
N LEU A 409 4.28 -13.00 2.10
CA LEU A 409 3.11 -13.53 1.41
C LEU A 409 1.86 -13.33 2.27
N GLY A 410 0.76 -12.89 1.63
CA GLY A 410 -0.56 -12.81 2.22
C GLY A 410 -1.52 -13.79 1.53
N LEU A 411 -1.95 -14.82 2.25
CA LEU A 411 -2.99 -15.76 1.84
C LEU A 411 -4.32 -15.35 2.46
N THR A 412 -5.37 -15.25 1.66
CA THR A 412 -6.73 -14.98 2.14
C THR A 412 -7.71 -15.99 1.58
N GLN A 413 -8.54 -16.56 2.47
CA GLN A 413 -9.71 -17.36 2.12
C GLN A 413 -10.94 -16.82 2.82
N VAL A 414 -11.94 -16.45 2.03
CA VAL A 414 -13.28 -16.12 2.50
C VAL A 414 -14.15 -17.36 2.40
N PHE A 415 -14.91 -17.68 3.43
CA PHE A 415 -15.82 -18.80 3.47
C PHE A 415 -17.26 -18.37 3.22
N PRO A 416 -18.12 -19.25 2.67
CA PRO A 416 -19.53 -18.95 2.45
C PRO A 416 -20.26 -18.70 3.76
N SER A 417 -21.24 -17.81 3.78
CA SER A 417 -22.05 -17.50 4.97
C SER A 417 -22.89 -18.67 5.52
N GLY A 418 -22.95 -19.78 4.79
CA GLY A 418 -23.55 -21.03 5.29
C GLY A 418 -22.61 -21.87 6.17
N TRP A 419 -21.33 -21.50 6.24
CA TRP A 419 -20.32 -22.15 7.05
C TRP A 419 -19.84 -21.22 8.17
N GLU A 420 -19.56 -21.77 9.33
CA GLU A 420 -18.96 -21.07 10.45
C GLU A 420 -17.53 -21.55 10.69
N ILE A 421 -16.63 -20.62 10.96
CA ILE A 421 -15.25 -20.94 11.32
C ILE A 421 -15.22 -21.29 12.80
N ILE A 422 -14.72 -22.50 13.11
CA ILE A 422 -14.54 -22.96 14.48
C ILE A 422 -13.22 -22.37 15.02
N ASN A 423 -13.34 -21.42 15.94
CA ASN A 423 -12.19 -20.76 16.54
C ASN A 423 -11.71 -21.48 17.79
N GLU A 424 -10.71 -22.35 17.67
CA GLU A 424 -10.13 -23.08 18.81
C GLU A 424 -9.21 -22.24 19.70
N ARG A 425 -8.83 -21.03 19.30
CA ARG A 425 -7.96 -20.15 20.10
C ARG A 425 -8.56 -19.72 21.45
N MET A 426 -9.86 -19.84 21.62
CA MET A 426 -10.49 -19.56 22.90
C MET A 426 -10.25 -20.66 23.96
N ASN A 427 -9.82 -21.85 23.54
CA ASN A 427 -9.72 -23.02 24.43
C ASN A 427 -8.29 -23.52 24.68
N ASP A 428 -7.28 -23.03 23.96
CA ASP A 428 -5.94 -23.61 24.08
C ASP A 428 -4.82 -22.55 24.02
N PHE A 429 -4.27 -22.24 25.20
CA PHE A 429 -3.08 -21.39 25.36
C PHE A 429 -1.76 -22.07 24.93
N SER A 430 -1.82 -23.33 24.47
CA SER A 430 -0.64 -24.18 24.22
C SER A 430 -0.19 -24.28 22.76
N LEU A 431 -0.86 -23.62 21.79
CA LEU A 431 -0.62 -23.80 20.34
C LEU A 431 0.50 -22.94 19.77
N ASN A 432 1.52 -22.58 20.54
CA ASN A 432 2.63 -21.74 20.08
C ASN A 432 3.86 -22.50 19.53
N GLN A 433 3.77 -23.77 19.15
CA GLN A 433 5.00 -24.54 18.88
C GLN A 433 5.31 -24.91 17.42
N ASN A 434 4.40 -24.69 16.44
CA ASN A 434 4.75 -24.88 15.02
C ASN A 434 3.85 -24.03 14.11
N ASN A 435 3.92 -22.71 14.23
CA ASN A 435 3.17 -21.87 13.32
C ASN A 435 3.95 -21.68 12.02
N ASP A 436 3.47 -22.25 10.93
CA ASP A 436 3.95 -22.03 9.56
C ASP A 436 3.70 -20.60 9.05
N PHE A 437 3.34 -19.67 9.92
CA PHE A 437 3.01 -18.27 9.60
C PHE A 437 3.57 -17.28 10.62
N ASP A 438 3.83 -16.05 10.16
CA ASP A 438 4.32 -14.94 10.97
C ASP A 438 3.17 -14.24 11.71
N PHE A 439 1.98 -14.18 11.06
CA PHE A 439 0.76 -13.59 11.60
C PHE A 439 -0.48 -14.23 10.99
N MET A 440 -1.57 -14.32 11.76
CA MET A 440 -2.89 -14.75 11.28
C MET A 440 -3.96 -13.77 11.73
N ASP A 441 -4.80 -13.34 10.80
CA ASP A 441 -6.03 -12.59 11.06
C ASP A 441 -7.23 -13.50 10.81
N LEU A 442 -8.04 -13.69 11.85
CA LEU A 442 -9.24 -14.51 11.82
C LEU A 442 -10.45 -13.63 12.03
N LYS A 443 -11.38 -13.64 11.08
CA LYS A 443 -12.70 -12.99 11.13
C LYS A 443 -13.79 -14.04 11.11
N ASP A 444 -15.05 -13.62 11.24
CA ASP A 444 -16.19 -14.54 11.30
C ASP A 444 -16.34 -15.39 10.01
N ASP A 445 -15.97 -14.80 8.86
CA ASP A 445 -16.14 -15.39 7.53
C ASP A 445 -14.82 -15.52 6.73
N GLN A 446 -13.69 -15.15 7.32
CA GLN A 446 -12.42 -15.04 6.59
C GLN A 446 -11.23 -15.43 7.45
N THR A 447 -10.27 -16.12 6.83
CA THR A 447 -8.94 -16.30 7.39
C THR A 447 -7.88 -15.65 6.49
N SER A 448 -6.89 -15.01 7.10
CA SER A 448 -5.71 -14.50 6.40
C SER A 448 -4.45 -14.96 7.12
N TYR A 449 -3.50 -15.52 6.37
CA TYR A 449 -2.20 -15.98 6.88
C TYR A 449 -1.08 -15.19 6.22
N PHE A 450 -0.10 -14.78 7.01
CA PHE A 450 1.09 -14.06 6.56
C PHE A 450 2.32 -14.89 6.88
N PHE A 451 3.15 -15.13 5.87
CA PHE A 451 4.26 -16.07 5.97
C PHE A 451 5.31 -15.85 4.89
N SER A 452 6.46 -16.45 5.09
CA SER A 452 7.52 -16.55 4.08
C SER A 452 7.57 -17.96 3.51
N LEU A 453 8.03 -18.10 2.26
CA LEU A 453 8.11 -19.39 1.56
C LEU A 453 9.48 -19.50 0.89
N ALA A 454 10.29 -20.47 1.31
CA ALA A 454 11.57 -20.74 0.68
C ALA A 454 11.39 -21.34 -0.72
N GLU A 455 12.41 -21.27 -1.56
CA GLU A 455 12.42 -21.90 -2.88
C GLU A 455 12.02 -23.40 -2.79
N GLY A 456 11.04 -23.81 -3.59
CA GLY A 456 10.51 -25.17 -3.62
C GLY A 456 9.73 -25.61 -2.37
N GLN A 457 9.63 -24.77 -1.32
CA GLN A 457 8.90 -25.09 -0.11
C GLN A 457 7.39 -25.12 -0.36
N ALA A 458 6.69 -25.98 0.37
CA ALA A 458 5.23 -25.97 0.50
C ALA A 458 4.83 -25.74 1.96
N LYS A 459 3.73 -25.02 2.16
CA LYS A 459 3.08 -24.81 3.46
C LYS A 459 1.61 -25.16 3.37
N LYS A 460 1.06 -25.56 4.51
CA LYS A 460 -0.31 -26.01 4.66
C LYS A 460 -1.00 -25.27 5.81
N PHE A 461 -2.18 -24.73 5.53
CA PHE A 461 -3.00 -24.03 6.50
C PHE A 461 -4.33 -24.74 6.64
N THR A 462 -4.72 -25.10 7.87
CA THR A 462 -5.95 -25.83 8.15
C THR A 462 -6.94 -24.91 8.86
N VAL A 463 -8.18 -24.90 8.39
CA VAL A 463 -9.30 -24.15 8.98
C VAL A 463 -10.43 -25.12 9.30
N LYS A 464 -10.85 -25.20 10.56
CA LYS A 464 -12.00 -26.01 10.98
C LYS A 464 -13.29 -25.24 10.75
N LEU A 465 -14.29 -25.92 10.21
CA LEU A 465 -15.54 -25.35 9.73
C LEU A 465 -16.72 -26.22 10.19
N ASN A 466 -17.87 -25.57 10.38
CA ASN A 466 -19.16 -26.24 10.54
C ASN A 466 -20.13 -25.78 9.43
N ALA A 467 -20.85 -26.69 8.80
CA ALA A 467 -21.89 -26.40 7.83
C ALA A 467 -23.21 -26.04 8.55
N THR A 468 -23.32 -24.82 9.06
CA THR A 468 -24.35 -24.40 10.02
C THR A 468 -25.69 -24.10 9.36
N PHE A 469 -25.71 -23.40 8.23
CA PHE A 469 -26.97 -22.90 7.63
C PHE A 469 -27.23 -23.55 6.27
N SER A 470 -28.40 -24.21 6.14
CA SER A 470 -28.81 -24.81 4.87
C SER A 470 -29.10 -23.75 3.80
N GLY A 471 -28.68 -24.01 2.56
CA GLY A 471 -28.87 -23.10 1.44
C GLY A 471 -27.85 -23.27 0.33
N LYS A 472 -27.94 -22.41 -0.68
CA LYS A 472 -26.98 -22.34 -1.79
C LYS A 472 -26.14 -21.06 -1.63
N TYR A 473 -24.81 -21.20 -1.62
CA TYR A 473 -23.89 -20.13 -1.34
C TYR A 473 -22.78 -20.08 -2.38
N TYR A 474 -22.21 -18.90 -2.58
CA TYR A 474 -21.01 -18.76 -3.38
C TYR A 474 -19.77 -18.89 -2.48
N PHE A 475 -18.90 -19.82 -2.81
CA PHE A 475 -17.58 -19.98 -2.17
C PHE A 475 -16.55 -19.20 -2.98
N PRO A 476 -16.02 -18.09 -2.44
CA PRO A 476 -15.06 -17.25 -3.14
C PRO A 476 -13.72 -17.94 -3.37
N ALA A 477 -12.98 -17.46 -4.37
CA ALA A 477 -11.63 -17.89 -4.64
C ALA A 477 -10.69 -17.62 -3.44
N ALA A 478 -9.81 -18.58 -3.13
CA ALA A 478 -8.63 -18.31 -2.31
C ALA A 478 -7.64 -17.46 -3.10
N THR A 479 -6.94 -16.56 -2.43
CA THR A 479 -5.92 -15.72 -3.05
C THR A 479 -4.65 -15.70 -2.21
N VAL A 480 -3.49 -15.79 -2.85
CA VAL A 480 -2.18 -15.56 -2.23
C VAL A 480 -1.38 -14.60 -3.09
N THR A 481 -0.77 -13.61 -2.47
CA THR A 481 0.04 -12.59 -3.16
C THR A 481 1.25 -12.22 -2.34
N ASP A 482 2.37 -11.93 -3.01
CA ASP A 482 3.48 -11.24 -2.37
C ASP A 482 3.11 -9.75 -2.23
N MET A 483 3.10 -9.25 -0.99
CA MET A 483 2.64 -7.90 -0.66
C MET A 483 3.51 -6.80 -1.27
N TYR A 484 4.77 -7.10 -1.60
CA TYR A 484 5.73 -6.14 -2.16
C TYR A 484 6.16 -6.47 -3.59
N HIS A 485 5.86 -7.68 -4.06
CA HIS A 485 6.18 -8.14 -5.42
C HIS A 485 4.96 -8.73 -6.11
N VAL A 486 4.03 -7.86 -6.49
CA VAL A 486 2.70 -8.19 -7.05
C VAL A 486 2.68 -9.22 -8.20
N PRO A 487 3.70 -9.34 -9.08
CA PRO A 487 3.73 -10.42 -10.06
C PRO A 487 3.69 -11.83 -9.46
N ILE A 488 4.12 -12.01 -8.20
CA ILE A 488 4.06 -13.29 -7.50
C ILE A 488 2.69 -13.43 -6.85
N HIS A 489 1.85 -14.28 -7.42
CA HIS A 489 0.48 -14.48 -6.93
C HIS A 489 -0.09 -15.83 -7.36
N ALA A 490 -1.12 -16.27 -6.67
CA ALA A 490 -2.03 -17.31 -7.14
C ALA A 490 -3.46 -17.06 -6.64
N GLN A 491 -4.42 -17.49 -7.42
CA GLN A 491 -5.84 -17.41 -7.08
C GLN A 491 -6.55 -18.65 -7.62
N THR A 492 -7.44 -19.24 -6.82
CA THR A 492 -8.30 -20.35 -7.25
C THR A 492 -9.53 -19.84 -8.00
N THR A 493 -10.40 -20.73 -8.46
CA THR A 493 -11.74 -20.36 -8.96
C THR A 493 -12.74 -20.30 -7.80
N GLY A 494 -13.67 -19.34 -7.84
CA GLY A 494 -14.84 -19.38 -6.99
C GLY A 494 -15.89 -20.39 -7.54
N LYS A 495 -16.71 -20.94 -6.67
CA LYS A 495 -17.75 -21.92 -7.05
C LYS A 495 -19.01 -21.81 -6.20
N TRP A 496 -20.12 -22.26 -6.75
CA TRP A 496 -21.34 -22.44 -5.99
C TRP A 496 -21.29 -23.73 -5.19
N ILE A 497 -21.73 -23.69 -3.96
CA ILE A 497 -21.85 -24.83 -3.04
C ILE A 497 -23.25 -24.86 -2.43
N SER A 498 -23.65 -25.98 -1.89
CA SER A 498 -24.89 -26.16 -1.14
C SER A 498 -24.66 -26.79 0.22
N VAL A 499 -25.41 -26.33 1.21
CA VAL A 499 -25.56 -27.00 2.51
C VAL A 499 -26.93 -27.63 2.51
N ALA A 500 -26.97 -28.97 2.43
CA ALA A 500 -28.19 -29.74 2.40
C ALA A 500 -28.84 -29.76 3.79
N ARG A 501 -30.18 -29.60 3.87
CA ARG A 501 -30.89 -29.74 5.16
C ARG A 501 -30.61 -31.09 5.78
N ALA A 502 -30.36 -31.10 7.10
CA ALA A 502 -30.31 -32.33 7.85
C ALA A 502 -31.64 -33.10 7.64
N LYS A 503 -31.57 -34.35 7.26
CA LYS A 503 -32.78 -35.20 7.22
C LYS A 503 -33.29 -35.29 8.66
N THR A 504 -34.44 -34.71 8.93
CA THR A 504 -35.19 -34.99 10.16
C THR A 504 -35.57 -36.48 10.12
N ASN A 505 -34.89 -37.27 10.97
CA ASN A 505 -35.35 -38.64 11.25
C ASN A 505 -36.66 -38.64 12.01
#